data_88583e47440c16a4311ce14613ba812d
#
_entry.id   88583e47440c16a4311ce14613ba812d
#
_cell.length_a   1.000
_cell.length_b   1.000
_cell.length_c   1.000
_cell.angle_alpha   90.00
_cell.angle_beta   90.00
_cell.angle_gamma   90.00
#
_symmetry.space_group_name_H-M   'P 1'
#
loop_
_entity.id
_entity.type
_entity.pdbx_description
1 polymer ?
#
loop_
_entity_poly.entity_id
_entity_poly.type
_entity_poly.pdbx_seq_one_letter_code
_entity_poly.pdbx_strand_id
1 'polypeptide(L)'
;MADGEVSATAPPAGARDVADAELRALYAALPVGVAFLTPDLRYHRVNETLARMNGRPAAAHAGATLAEVLGPDAAGLERALREVIASRQPLELQLTTVPPGGTEAHSYEGTYFPVAGPGGDLLGLGAVVRDVTDRKAAEVEQSRLLEDALVARAHAEAAGVRADDAREEAERTARQARRAQARMALLAEAGRRMAESMDWETVLRTVVRSAVPAVADWASVTVVEPTGALRVHAVAHADPERERLAWALAERYPADPDAPAGVARVVRTGEIEVVTDITPEQLRAAAKDPEHARLLEALELRHLTLVPLATPEGVVGVLALAFAESGRRFEGDDHQLAVSLAARAALHVSNARLYQQRSHIAKTLQTSLLPHALPVIPGLEIAVRYRAAGDQNLVGGDFYDLFRSGDGVWTAIIGDVSGKGAEAAAVTALARHTLRTASRLEPDPAENLALLNALLVEDAPSAANFCTVFYCRLCPGPDGCDLRFANGGHPSPLLVRADGTVLEVGSGRGPLVGVLRAARYREATLRLGPGGLLLLYTDGVTEVRPSDVSLGERELRRTLMEHVGASAEAVVAAVEARVLDLQDGHPRDDIALVAVRATGEGEDA
;
A
#
# COMPACT_ATOMS: atom_id res chain seq x y z
N MET A 1 -15.68 4.30 40.83
CA MET A 1 -14.45 4.57 41.58
C MET A 1 -13.44 3.55 41.05
N ALA A 2 -12.41 3.80 40.40
CA ALA A 2 -11.53 4.92 40.19
C ALA A 2 -11.07 4.95 38.73
N ASP A 3 -11.07 6.13 38.18
CA ASP A 3 -10.50 6.49 36.91
C ASP A 3 -8.97 6.28 36.93
N GLY A 4 -8.45 5.56 35.95
CA GLY A 4 -7.04 5.46 35.67
C GLY A 4 -6.76 6.14 34.32
N GLU A 5 -6.52 7.44 34.34
CA GLU A 5 -5.94 8.16 33.21
C GLU A 5 -4.58 7.56 32.86
N VAL A 6 -4.49 6.92 31.72
CA VAL A 6 -3.21 6.59 31.12
C VAL A 6 -2.76 7.83 30.33
N SER A 7 -1.94 8.64 30.97
CA SER A 7 -1.15 9.69 30.35
C SER A 7 -0.28 9.09 29.24
N ALA A 8 -0.59 9.44 28.00
CA ALA A 8 0.26 9.14 26.87
C ALA A 8 1.51 10.03 26.92
N THR A 9 2.55 9.53 27.56
CA THR A 9 3.88 10.12 27.48
C THR A 9 4.38 10.03 26.04
N ALA A 10 4.76 11.18 25.47
CA ALA A 10 5.42 11.25 24.18
C ALA A 10 6.68 10.36 24.20
N PRO A 11 6.92 9.58 23.13
CA PRO A 11 8.10 8.74 23.07
C PRO A 11 9.38 9.60 23.14
N PRO A 12 10.44 9.12 23.80
CA PRO A 12 11.70 9.85 23.94
C PRO A 12 12.30 10.15 22.56
N ALA A 13 13.01 11.26 22.45
CA ALA A 13 13.58 11.78 21.19
C ALA A 13 14.37 10.70 20.38
N GLY A 14 15.00 9.74 21.05
CA GLY A 14 15.68 8.63 20.39
C GLY A 14 14.78 7.60 19.70
N ALA A 15 13.49 7.48 20.05
CA ALA A 15 12.58 6.53 19.39
C ALA A 15 12.12 7.04 17.99
N ARG A 16 12.13 8.36 17.78
CA ARG A 16 11.85 8.98 16.47
C ARG A 16 13.00 8.79 15.49
N ASP A 17 14.23 8.96 15.98
CA ASP A 17 15.43 8.76 15.15
C ASP A 17 15.58 7.29 14.71
N VAL A 18 15.18 6.34 15.57
CA VAL A 18 15.19 4.91 15.24
C VAL A 18 14.10 4.59 14.20
N ALA A 19 12.88 5.09 14.39
CA ALA A 19 11.78 4.86 13.43
C ALA A 19 12.09 5.49 12.06
N ASP A 20 12.69 6.68 12.03
CA ASP A 20 13.16 7.34 10.80
C ASP A 20 14.30 6.58 10.12
N ALA A 21 15.19 6.00 10.90
CA ALA A 21 16.28 5.17 10.39
C ALA A 21 15.75 3.83 9.83
N GLU A 22 14.82 3.20 10.53
CA GLU A 22 14.16 1.97 10.08
C GLU A 22 13.38 2.18 8.79
N LEU A 23 12.62 3.27 8.67
CA LEU A 23 11.87 3.63 7.48
C LEU A 23 12.78 3.94 6.30
N ARG A 24 13.90 4.63 6.52
CA ARG A 24 14.92 4.87 5.49
C ARG A 24 15.59 3.58 5.05
N ALA A 25 15.90 2.70 6.00
CA ALA A 25 16.48 1.40 5.71
C ALA A 25 15.52 0.51 4.92
N LEU A 26 14.23 0.49 5.28
CA LEU A 26 13.19 -0.23 4.55
C LEU A 26 13.05 0.26 3.11
N TYR A 27 12.97 1.57 2.89
CA TYR A 27 12.87 2.15 1.55
C TYR A 27 14.09 1.82 0.68
N ALA A 28 15.28 1.89 1.26
CA ALA A 28 16.51 1.52 0.57
C ALA A 28 16.62 0.01 0.31
N ALA A 29 16.11 -0.81 1.23
CA ALA A 29 16.17 -2.27 1.16
C ALA A 29 15.05 -2.90 0.30
N LEU A 30 14.07 -2.11 -0.19
CA LEU A 30 13.01 -2.63 -1.05
C LEU A 30 13.58 -3.35 -2.27
N PRO A 31 13.25 -4.64 -2.50
CA PRO A 31 13.71 -5.39 -3.67
C PRO A 31 12.99 -4.99 -4.96
N VAL A 32 12.19 -3.96 -4.91
CA VAL A 32 11.49 -3.34 -6.05
C VAL A 32 11.95 -1.91 -6.24
N GLY A 33 12.04 -1.49 -7.47
CA GLY A 33 12.31 -0.10 -7.81
C GLY A 33 11.14 0.78 -7.41
N VAL A 34 11.43 1.87 -6.73
CA VAL A 34 10.40 2.86 -6.39
C VAL A 34 10.87 4.22 -6.87
N ALA A 35 9.98 4.90 -7.58
CA ALA A 35 10.17 6.28 -7.98
C ALA A 35 8.99 7.15 -7.60
N PHE A 36 9.31 8.42 -7.42
CA PHE A 36 8.35 9.50 -7.42
C PHE A 36 8.70 10.45 -8.56
N LEU A 37 7.72 10.73 -9.38
CA LEU A 37 7.81 11.65 -10.49
C LEU A 37 6.95 12.87 -10.17
N THR A 38 7.44 14.04 -10.56
CA THR A 38 6.63 15.26 -10.55
C THR A 38 5.49 15.17 -11.58
N PRO A 39 4.48 16.03 -11.52
CA PRO A 39 3.41 16.06 -12.52
C PRO A 39 3.89 16.33 -13.95
N ASP A 40 5.05 16.94 -14.13
CA ASP A 40 5.75 17.14 -15.40
C ASP A 40 6.67 15.96 -15.77
N LEU A 41 6.52 14.83 -15.10
CA LEU A 41 7.22 13.57 -15.34
C LEU A 41 8.75 13.65 -15.17
N ARG A 42 9.22 14.49 -14.25
CA ARG A 42 10.61 14.47 -13.83
C ARG A 42 10.78 13.61 -12.60
N TYR A 43 11.84 12.88 -12.52
CA TYR A 43 12.17 12.12 -11.31
C TYR A 43 12.36 13.08 -10.13
N HIS A 44 11.52 12.92 -9.14
CA HIS A 44 11.68 13.61 -7.85
C HIS A 44 12.58 12.82 -6.92
N ARG A 45 12.35 11.50 -6.88
CA ARG A 45 13.09 10.58 -6.03
C ARG A 45 13.01 9.15 -6.55
N VAL A 46 14.10 8.42 -6.36
CA VAL A 46 14.17 6.97 -6.62
C VAL A 46 14.88 6.27 -5.46
N ASN A 47 14.53 5.00 -5.23
CA ASN A 47 15.30 4.16 -4.32
C ASN A 47 16.53 3.55 -5.03
N GLU A 48 17.46 3.00 -4.23
CA GLU A 48 18.67 2.38 -4.75
C GLU A 48 18.41 1.22 -5.71
N THR A 49 17.30 0.52 -5.53
CA THR A 49 16.89 -0.57 -6.43
C THR A 49 16.54 -0.05 -7.82
N LEU A 50 15.75 1.02 -7.92
CA LEU A 50 15.44 1.62 -9.22
C LEU A 50 16.66 2.30 -9.84
N ALA A 51 17.48 2.92 -9.02
CA ALA A 51 18.73 3.53 -9.46
C ALA A 51 19.65 2.47 -10.13
N ARG A 52 19.77 1.30 -9.52
CA ARG A 52 20.50 0.16 -10.11
C ARG A 52 19.84 -0.37 -11.38
N MET A 53 18.51 -0.52 -11.39
CA MET A 53 17.75 -0.95 -12.57
C MET A 53 17.97 -0.02 -13.77
N ASN A 54 18.05 1.29 -13.52
CA ASN A 54 18.30 2.30 -14.53
C ASN A 54 19.79 2.52 -14.86
N GLY A 55 20.70 1.82 -14.18
CA GLY A 55 22.14 1.94 -14.38
C GLY A 55 22.73 3.30 -14.02
N ARG A 56 22.07 4.07 -13.16
CA ARG A 56 22.48 5.43 -12.76
C ARG A 56 22.36 5.61 -11.23
N PRO A 57 23.28 6.35 -10.61
CA PRO A 57 23.15 6.68 -9.18
C PRO A 57 21.81 7.39 -8.88
N ALA A 58 21.24 7.13 -7.72
CA ALA A 58 19.95 7.72 -7.32
C ALA A 58 19.95 9.25 -7.40
N ALA A 59 21.05 9.88 -7.02
CA ALA A 59 21.21 11.33 -7.09
C ALA A 59 21.16 11.91 -8.52
N ALA A 60 21.53 11.12 -9.54
CA ALA A 60 21.50 11.53 -10.94
C ALA A 60 20.09 11.47 -11.57
N HIS A 61 19.12 10.95 -10.85
CA HIS A 61 17.72 10.91 -11.29
C HIS A 61 16.97 12.21 -10.90
N ALA A 62 17.35 12.85 -9.81
CA ALA A 62 16.62 14.00 -9.28
C ALA A 62 16.57 15.15 -10.32
N GLY A 63 15.34 15.51 -10.71
CA GLY A 63 15.07 16.52 -11.73
C GLY A 63 15.23 16.06 -13.18
N ALA A 64 15.81 14.87 -13.44
CA ALA A 64 15.95 14.33 -14.78
C ALA A 64 14.58 13.91 -15.35
N THR A 65 14.44 14.00 -16.67
CA THR A 65 13.29 13.47 -17.40
C THR A 65 13.40 11.97 -17.57
N LEU A 66 12.29 11.34 -17.90
CA LEU A 66 12.27 9.92 -18.26
C LEU A 66 13.19 9.63 -19.47
N ALA A 67 13.19 10.54 -20.46
CA ALA A 67 14.03 10.40 -21.65
C ALA A 67 15.53 10.48 -21.34
N GLU A 68 15.93 11.32 -20.41
CA GLU A 68 17.34 11.43 -19.97
C GLU A 68 17.80 10.18 -19.21
N VAL A 69 16.88 9.47 -18.54
CA VAL A 69 17.20 8.28 -17.75
C VAL A 69 17.04 7.00 -18.55
N LEU A 70 15.94 6.84 -19.28
CA LEU A 70 15.57 5.61 -19.97
C LEU A 70 15.91 5.64 -21.47
N GLY A 71 16.36 6.78 -21.99
CA GLY A 71 16.72 6.90 -23.39
C GLY A 71 15.50 6.82 -24.34
N PRO A 72 15.67 6.20 -25.54
CA PRO A 72 14.64 6.17 -26.58
C PRO A 72 13.33 5.49 -26.14
N ASP A 73 13.40 4.57 -25.20
CA ASP A 73 12.24 3.79 -24.73
C ASP A 73 11.29 4.62 -23.84
N ALA A 74 11.74 5.80 -23.42
CA ALA A 74 10.96 6.67 -22.54
C ALA A 74 9.65 7.18 -23.18
N ALA A 75 9.62 7.39 -24.50
CA ALA A 75 8.49 8.04 -25.17
C ALA A 75 7.15 7.27 -25.00
N GLY A 76 7.22 5.94 -25.02
CA GLY A 76 6.06 5.09 -24.76
C GLY A 76 5.56 5.19 -23.32
N LEU A 77 6.49 5.11 -22.39
CA LEU A 77 6.21 5.23 -20.97
C LEU A 77 5.67 6.63 -20.62
N GLU A 78 6.30 7.68 -21.15
CA GLU A 78 5.82 9.05 -20.94
C GLU A 78 4.37 9.25 -21.38
N ARG A 79 4.00 8.68 -22.54
CA ARG A 79 2.62 8.73 -23.03
C ARG A 79 1.68 8.03 -22.07
N ALA A 80 2.03 6.83 -21.63
CA ALA A 80 1.26 6.05 -20.68
C ALA A 80 1.13 6.75 -19.31
N LEU A 81 2.21 7.36 -18.82
CA LEU A 81 2.18 8.08 -17.54
C LEU A 81 1.35 9.36 -17.61
N ARG A 82 1.32 10.04 -18.75
CA ARG A 82 0.40 11.17 -18.96
C ARG A 82 -1.06 10.72 -18.92
N GLU A 83 -1.35 9.51 -19.39
CA GLU A 83 -2.68 8.93 -19.27
C GLU A 83 -3.02 8.60 -17.80
N VAL A 84 -2.07 8.09 -17.02
CA VAL A 84 -2.23 7.90 -15.56
C VAL A 84 -2.48 9.25 -14.87
N ILE A 85 -1.76 10.29 -15.25
CA ILE A 85 -2.00 11.65 -14.76
C ILE A 85 -3.41 12.13 -15.15
N ALA A 86 -3.88 11.87 -16.35
CA ALA A 86 -5.17 12.33 -16.84
C ALA A 86 -6.35 11.51 -16.29
N SER A 87 -6.21 10.18 -16.26
CA SER A 87 -7.27 9.26 -15.82
C SER A 87 -7.36 9.10 -14.29
N ARG A 88 -6.23 9.29 -13.64
CA ARG A 88 -5.97 9.00 -12.21
C ARG A 88 -6.25 7.57 -11.77
N GLN A 89 -6.21 6.70 -12.71
CA GLN A 89 -6.18 5.27 -12.45
C GLN A 89 -4.73 4.78 -12.46
N PRO A 90 -4.38 3.88 -11.58
CA PRO A 90 -3.10 3.22 -11.65
C PRO A 90 -3.01 2.44 -12.97
N LEU A 91 -1.81 2.37 -13.51
CA LEU A 91 -1.51 1.66 -14.74
C LEU A 91 -0.42 0.63 -14.46
N GLU A 92 -0.67 -0.58 -14.85
CA GLU A 92 0.36 -1.62 -14.91
C GLU A 92 0.89 -1.72 -16.34
N LEU A 93 2.19 -1.59 -16.48
CA LEU A 93 2.88 -1.71 -17.76
C LEU A 93 3.99 -2.73 -17.64
N GLN A 94 4.12 -3.54 -18.66
CA GLN A 94 5.31 -4.34 -18.87
C GLN A 94 6.17 -3.68 -19.94
N LEU A 95 7.42 -3.45 -19.61
CA LEU A 95 8.41 -2.85 -20.49
C LEU A 95 9.60 -3.80 -20.61
N THR A 96 10.07 -4.00 -21.83
CA THR A 96 11.34 -4.67 -22.07
C THR A 96 12.28 -3.66 -22.71
N THR A 97 13.40 -3.40 -22.06
CA THR A 97 14.38 -2.39 -22.50
C THR A 97 15.79 -2.84 -22.18
N VAL A 98 16.75 -2.28 -22.87
CA VAL A 98 18.17 -2.42 -22.54
C VAL A 98 18.58 -1.25 -21.66
N PRO A 99 18.98 -1.48 -20.40
CA PRO A 99 19.42 -0.39 -19.53
C PRO A 99 20.57 0.40 -20.16
N PRO A 100 20.65 1.71 -19.92
CA PRO A 100 21.74 2.53 -20.44
C PRO A 100 23.12 1.98 -20.01
N GLY A 101 23.95 1.61 -21.00
CA GLY A 101 25.26 0.99 -20.76
C GLY A 101 25.24 -0.53 -20.56
N GLY A 102 24.10 -1.16 -20.58
CA GLY A 102 23.93 -2.61 -20.58
C GLY A 102 23.93 -3.18 -22.01
N THR A 103 24.14 -4.50 -22.11
CA THR A 103 24.08 -5.26 -23.37
C THR A 103 22.90 -6.23 -23.42
N GLU A 104 22.24 -6.47 -22.29
CA GLU A 104 21.13 -7.40 -22.16
C GLU A 104 19.81 -6.66 -21.95
N ALA A 105 18.75 -7.19 -22.57
CA ALA A 105 17.40 -6.67 -22.39
C ALA A 105 16.80 -7.18 -21.08
N HIS A 106 16.33 -6.27 -20.25
CA HIS A 106 15.60 -6.58 -19.03
C HIS A 106 14.11 -6.32 -19.22
N SER A 107 13.29 -7.16 -18.63
CA SER A 107 11.84 -6.98 -18.58
C SER A 107 11.43 -6.47 -17.21
N TYR A 108 10.73 -5.35 -17.24
CA TYR A 108 10.24 -4.70 -16.04
C TYR A 108 8.72 -4.71 -16.01
N GLU A 109 8.16 -4.98 -14.85
CA GLU A 109 6.75 -4.83 -14.55
C GLU A 109 6.61 -3.62 -13.63
N GLY A 110 6.00 -2.58 -14.16
CA GLY A 110 5.84 -1.31 -13.46
C GLY A 110 4.38 -1.03 -13.15
N THR A 111 4.07 -0.77 -11.89
CA THR A 111 2.80 -0.21 -11.46
C THR A 111 3.01 1.28 -11.23
N TYR A 112 2.29 2.07 -11.99
CA TYR A 112 2.34 3.53 -11.95
C TYR A 112 1.01 4.05 -11.41
N PHE A 113 1.07 4.88 -10.40
CA PHE A 113 -0.13 5.37 -9.74
C PHE A 113 0.01 6.86 -9.39
N PRO A 114 -1.09 7.58 -9.45
CA PRO A 114 -1.10 8.99 -9.07
C PRO A 114 -0.86 9.11 -7.58
N VAL A 115 -0.02 10.06 -7.24
CA VAL A 115 0.35 10.38 -5.87
C VAL A 115 -0.33 11.69 -5.48
N ALA A 116 -1.28 11.58 -4.56
CA ALA A 116 -2.15 12.68 -4.17
C ALA A 116 -1.80 13.22 -2.76
N GLY A 117 -1.82 14.52 -2.55
CA GLY A 117 -1.67 15.21 -1.26
C GLY A 117 -2.98 15.24 -0.45
N PRO A 118 -2.96 15.67 0.83
CA PRO A 118 -4.12 15.69 1.72
C PRO A 118 -5.30 16.56 1.25
N GLY A 119 -5.11 17.37 0.21
CA GLY A 119 -6.17 18.16 -0.43
C GLY A 119 -6.78 17.57 -1.68
N GLY A 120 -6.33 16.37 -2.11
CA GLY A 120 -6.76 15.75 -3.37
C GLY A 120 -5.98 16.18 -4.61
N ASP A 121 -5.00 17.07 -4.49
CA ASP A 121 -4.15 17.55 -5.58
C ASP A 121 -3.10 16.54 -5.97
N LEU A 122 -2.78 16.46 -7.26
CA LEU A 122 -1.72 15.59 -7.75
C LEU A 122 -0.34 16.14 -7.35
N LEU A 123 0.31 15.48 -6.42
CA LEU A 123 1.72 15.76 -6.10
C LEU A 123 2.67 15.21 -7.16
N GLY A 124 2.24 14.17 -7.86
CA GLY A 124 3.03 13.51 -8.89
C GLY A 124 2.57 12.08 -9.13
N LEU A 125 3.49 11.25 -9.56
CA LEU A 125 3.28 9.83 -9.79
C LEU A 125 4.24 9.01 -8.92
N GLY A 126 3.70 7.97 -8.30
CA GLY A 126 4.48 6.86 -7.76
C GLY A 126 4.69 5.80 -8.83
N ALA A 127 5.85 5.21 -8.83
CA ALA A 127 6.15 4.04 -9.64
C ALA A 127 6.74 2.96 -8.74
N VAL A 128 6.22 1.76 -8.86
CA VAL A 128 6.84 0.54 -8.33
C VAL A 128 7.20 -0.33 -9.52
N VAL A 129 8.47 -0.61 -9.67
CA VAL A 129 9.02 -1.35 -10.81
C VAL A 129 9.72 -2.60 -10.28
N ARG A 130 9.34 -3.72 -10.82
CA ARG A 130 9.97 -5.02 -10.53
C ARG A 130 10.72 -5.50 -11.77
N ASP A 131 11.92 -5.97 -11.58
CA ASP A 131 12.61 -6.76 -12.62
C ASP A 131 11.96 -8.16 -12.66
N VAL A 132 11.46 -8.51 -13.82
CA VAL A 132 10.81 -9.79 -14.12
C VAL A 132 11.55 -10.55 -15.23
N THR A 133 12.79 -10.15 -15.49
CA THR A 133 13.60 -10.70 -16.58
C THR A 133 13.75 -12.22 -16.46
N ASP A 134 14.16 -12.70 -15.29
CA ASP A 134 14.35 -14.13 -15.03
C ASP A 134 13.05 -14.91 -15.18
N ARG A 135 11.92 -14.34 -14.75
CA ARG A 135 10.60 -14.95 -14.89
C ARG A 135 10.23 -15.10 -16.37
N LYS A 136 10.39 -14.03 -17.16
CA LYS A 136 10.08 -14.05 -18.60
C LYS A 136 11.04 -14.95 -19.38
N ALA A 137 12.31 -14.95 -19.03
CA ALA A 137 13.27 -15.87 -19.64
C ALA A 137 12.88 -17.34 -19.40
N ALA A 138 12.45 -17.67 -18.18
CA ALA A 138 11.95 -19.01 -17.85
C ALA A 138 10.68 -19.39 -18.62
N GLU A 139 9.73 -18.45 -18.80
CA GLU A 139 8.49 -18.67 -19.59
C GLU A 139 8.78 -18.92 -21.08
N VAL A 140 9.74 -18.17 -21.66
CA VAL A 140 10.16 -18.35 -23.06
C VAL A 140 10.89 -19.68 -23.24
N GLU A 141 11.78 -20.04 -22.33
CA GLU A 141 12.51 -21.32 -22.38
C GLU A 141 11.55 -22.51 -22.20
N GLN A 142 10.53 -22.36 -21.34
CA GLN A 142 9.47 -23.35 -21.18
C GLN A 142 8.70 -23.56 -22.49
N SER A 143 8.37 -22.48 -23.20
CA SER A 143 7.70 -22.56 -24.51
C SER A 143 8.57 -23.28 -25.53
N ARG A 144 9.87 -23.00 -25.53
CA ARG A 144 10.84 -23.65 -26.42
C ARG A 144 10.98 -25.13 -26.12
N LEU A 145 11.07 -25.51 -24.83
CA LEU A 145 11.13 -26.91 -24.43
C LEU A 145 9.85 -27.68 -24.81
N LEU A 146 8.69 -27.00 -24.73
CA LEU A 146 7.43 -27.56 -25.22
C LEU A 146 7.43 -27.77 -26.75
N GLU A 147 7.94 -26.80 -27.47
CA GLU A 147 8.05 -26.89 -28.95
C GLU A 147 9.00 -28.00 -29.37
N ASP A 148 10.17 -28.10 -28.70
CA ASP A 148 11.13 -29.19 -28.90
C ASP A 148 10.53 -30.57 -28.59
N ALA A 149 9.70 -30.67 -27.53
CA ALA A 149 8.99 -31.91 -27.17
C ALA A 149 7.95 -32.30 -28.22
N LEU A 150 7.23 -31.32 -28.79
CA LEU A 150 6.27 -31.58 -29.89
C LEU A 150 6.95 -32.04 -31.17
N VAL A 151 8.12 -31.49 -31.52
CA VAL A 151 8.93 -31.91 -32.66
C VAL A 151 9.47 -33.33 -32.45
N ALA A 152 9.98 -33.65 -31.26
CA ALA A 152 10.46 -35.00 -30.95
C ALA A 152 9.34 -36.06 -31.05
N ARG A 153 8.10 -35.68 -30.63
CA ARG A 153 6.92 -36.53 -30.80
C ARG A 153 6.58 -36.78 -32.26
N ALA A 154 6.60 -35.75 -33.10
CA ALA A 154 6.33 -35.91 -34.54
C ALA A 154 7.37 -36.83 -35.24
N HIS A 155 8.63 -36.75 -34.80
CA HIS A 155 9.68 -37.66 -35.29
C HIS A 155 9.49 -39.11 -34.81
N ALA A 156 8.99 -39.34 -33.56
CA ALA A 156 8.70 -40.67 -33.06
C ALA A 156 7.48 -41.32 -33.76
N GLU A 157 6.47 -40.52 -34.09
CA GLU A 157 5.29 -40.95 -34.85
C GLU A 157 5.65 -41.34 -36.31
N ALA A 158 6.57 -40.60 -36.93
CA ALA A 158 7.08 -40.91 -38.29
C ALA A 158 7.99 -42.16 -38.32
N ALA A 159 8.66 -42.45 -37.22
CA ALA A 159 9.46 -43.69 -37.06
C ALA A 159 8.61 -44.92 -36.72
N GLY A 160 7.29 -44.69 -36.50
CA GLY A 160 6.34 -45.65 -35.92
C GLY A 160 5.88 -46.80 -36.80
N VAL A 161 6.67 -47.28 -37.76
CA VAL A 161 6.37 -48.49 -38.54
C VAL A 161 7.15 -49.72 -38.02
N ARG A 162 7.88 -49.56 -36.92
CA ARG A 162 8.56 -50.70 -36.30
C ARG A 162 8.05 -50.92 -34.87
N ALA A 163 7.07 -51.79 -34.89
CA ALA A 163 6.75 -52.66 -33.78
C ALA A 163 5.94 -52.12 -32.59
N ASP A 164 5.10 -52.99 -32.11
CA ASP A 164 4.24 -52.86 -30.95
C ASP A 164 5.00 -52.47 -29.64
N ASP A 165 6.27 -52.81 -29.51
CA ASP A 165 7.13 -52.41 -28.39
C ASP A 165 7.40 -50.89 -28.32
N ALA A 166 7.62 -50.26 -29.48
CA ALA A 166 7.79 -48.79 -29.56
C ALA A 166 6.48 -48.04 -29.26
N ARG A 167 5.31 -48.70 -29.54
CA ARG A 167 4.02 -48.12 -29.26
C ARG A 167 3.71 -48.07 -27.75
N GLU A 168 4.04 -49.15 -27.00
CA GLU A 168 3.91 -49.14 -25.57
C GLU A 168 4.82 -48.11 -24.89
N GLU A 169 6.04 -47.97 -25.38
CA GLU A 169 7.01 -47.01 -24.89
C GLU A 169 6.61 -45.55 -25.24
N ALA A 170 6.11 -45.34 -26.47
CA ALA A 170 5.56 -44.06 -26.92
C ALA A 170 4.28 -43.70 -26.08
N GLU A 171 3.41 -44.70 -25.80
CA GLU A 171 2.22 -44.46 -24.98
C GLU A 171 2.55 -44.20 -23.51
N ARG A 172 3.59 -44.85 -22.95
CA ARG A 172 4.11 -44.55 -21.61
C ARG A 172 4.69 -43.14 -21.56
N THR A 173 5.50 -42.79 -22.54
CA THR A 173 6.13 -41.46 -22.65
C THR A 173 5.07 -40.36 -22.84
N ALA A 174 4.06 -40.61 -23.69
CA ALA A 174 2.96 -39.66 -23.88
C ALA A 174 2.10 -39.50 -22.60
N ARG A 175 1.89 -40.57 -21.80
CA ARG A 175 1.21 -40.48 -20.52
C ARG A 175 2.02 -39.70 -19.51
N GLN A 176 3.34 -39.87 -19.45
CA GLN A 176 4.23 -39.07 -18.60
C GLN A 176 4.26 -37.62 -19.01
N ALA A 177 4.38 -37.32 -20.32
CA ALA A 177 4.35 -35.95 -20.84
C ALA A 177 3.01 -35.24 -20.56
N ARG A 178 1.87 -35.94 -20.71
CA ARG A 178 0.55 -35.40 -20.37
C ARG A 178 0.41 -35.11 -18.87
N ARG A 179 0.94 -36.01 -18.00
CA ARG A 179 0.98 -35.78 -16.56
C ARG A 179 1.87 -34.56 -16.23
N ALA A 180 3.05 -34.44 -16.86
CA ALA A 180 3.94 -33.32 -16.69
C ALA A 180 3.31 -31.99 -17.18
N GLN A 181 2.66 -32.00 -18.35
CA GLN A 181 1.96 -30.85 -18.90
C GLN A 181 0.75 -30.44 -18.02
N ALA A 182 -0.04 -31.40 -17.55
CA ALA A 182 -1.15 -31.14 -16.63
C ALA A 182 -0.65 -30.54 -15.30
N ARG A 183 0.50 -31.03 -14.79
CA ARG A 183 1.15 -30.49 -13.60
C ARG A 183 1.65 -29.04 -13.82
N MET A 184 2.28 -28.77 -14.97
CA MET A 184 2.74 -27.42 -15.30
C MET A 184 1.57 -26.46 -15.49
N ALA A 185 0.49 -26.89 -16.13
CA ALA A 185 -0.73 -26.10 -16.27
C ALA A 185 -1.37 -25.78 -14.91
N LEU A 186 -1.43 -26.76 -14.02
CA LEU A 186 -1.92 -26.59 -12.65
C LEU A 186 -1.09 -25.56 -11.88
N LEU A 187 0.24 -25.67 -11.94
CA LEU A 187 1.14 -24.74 -11.26
C LEU A 187 1.07 -23.32 -11.83
N ALA A 188 0.95 -23.18 -13.16
CA ALA A 188 0.82 -21.91 -13.82
C ALA A 188 -0.51 -21.23 -13.44
N GLU A 189 -1.61 -21.98 -13.49
CA GLU A 189 -2.94 -21.48 -13.12
C GLU A 189 -3.06 -21.15 -11.63
N ALA A 190 -2.56 -22.04 -10.76
CA ALA A 190 -2.50 -21.76 -9.33
C ALA A 190 -1.67 -20.50 -9.04
N GLY A 191 -0.49 -20.36 -9.69
CA GLY A 191 0.36 -19.19 -9.56
C GLY A 191 -0.33 -17.90 -10.04
N ARG A 192 -1.02 -17.94 -11.18
CA ARG A 192 -1.79 -16.80 -11.69
C ARG A 192 -2.89 -16.37 -10.71
N ARG A 193 -3.69 -17.32 -10.23
CA ARG A 193 -4.77 -17.03 -9.26
C ARG A 193 -4.25 -16.54 -7.92
N MET A 194 -3.13 -17.06 -7.44
CA MET A 194 -2.48 -16.55 -6.24
C MET A 194 -1.99 -15.11 -6.40
N ALA A 195 -1.49 -14.76 -7.59
CA ALA A 195 -1.02 -13.41 -7.89
C ALA A 195 -2.14 -12.36 -8.02
N GLU A 196 -3.38 -12.79 -8.23
CA GLU A 196 -4.54 -11.89 -8.34
C GLU A 196 -5.00 -11.31 -7.00
N SER A 197 -4.54 -11.87 -5.88
CA SER A 197 -4.96 -11.45 -4.55
C SER A 197 -3.79 -10.99 -3.69
N MET A 198 -3.95 -9.82 -3.05
CA MET A 198 -3.08 -9.34 -1.99
C MET A 198 -3.56 -9.74 -0.59
N ASP A 199 -4.65 -10.50 -0.51
CA ASP A 199 -5.13 -11.10 0.71
C ASP A 199 -4.56 -12.51 0.88
N TRP A 200 -3.69 -12.67 1.88
CA TRP A 200 -2.99 -13.93 2.13
C TRP A 200 -3.93 -15.11 2.47
N GLU A 201 -5.08 -14.84 3.09
CA GLU A 201 -6.07 -15.90 3.36
C GLU A 201 -6.72 -16.39 2.05
N THR A 202 -7.00 -15.47 1.13
CA THR A 202 -7.49 -15.82 -0.21
C THR A 202 -6.45 -16.60 -1.00
N VAL A 203 -5.17 -16.25 -0.87
CA VAL A 203 -4.06 -17.02 -1.44
C VAL A 203 -4.06 -18.46 -0.89
N LEU A 204 -4.18 -18.64 0.42
CA LEU A 204 -4.22 -19.96 1.04
C LEU A 204 -5.43 -20.80 0.58
N ARG A 205 -6.61 -20.19 0.50
CA ARG A 205 -7.81 -20.86 -0.05
C ARG A 205 -7.61 -21.28 -1.50
N THR A 206 -6.95 -20.45 -2.29
CA THR A 206 -6.62 -20.76 -3.69
C THR A 206 -5.68 -21.95 -3.80
N VAL A 207 -4.67 -22.03 -2.93
CA VAL A 207 -3.72 -23.14 -2.88
C VAL A 207 -4.43 -24.47 -2.63
N VAL A 208 -5.21 -24.56 -1.54
CA VAL A 208 -5.88 -25.82 -1.18
C VAL A 208 -6.91 -26.24 -2.23
N ARG A 209 -7.66 -25.30 -2.79
CA ARG A 209 -8.62 -25.57 -3.86
C ARG A 209 -7.96 -25.96 -5.19
N SER A 210 -6.76 -25.48 -5.46
CA SER A 210 -6.00 -25.90 -6.64
C SER A 210 -5.43 -27.30 -6.48
N ALA A 211 -5.19 -27.77 -5.25
CA ALA A 211 -4.69 -29.10 -4.96
C ALA A 211 -5.78 -30.19 -5.03
N VAL A 212 -7.03 -29.85 -4.71
CA VAL A 212 -8.16 -30.80 -4.66
C VAL A 212 -9.04 -30.65 -5.90
N PRO A 213 -9.44 -31.74 -6.56
CA PRO A 213 -9.05 -33.15 -6.34
C PRO A 213 -7.80 -33.57 -7.14
N ALA A 214 -7.12 -32.66 -7.81
CA ALA A 214 -6.08 -32.98 -8.79
C ALA A 214 -4.85 -33.66 -8.15
N VAL A 215 -4.41 -33.16 -6.99
CA VAL A 215 -3.18 -33.58 -6.30
C VAL A 215 -3.49 -34.47 -5.10
N ALA A 216 -4.58 -34.21 -4.40
CA ALA A 216 -4.96 -34.90 -3.17
C ALA A 216 -6.49 -34.96 -3.00
N ASP A 217 -7.00 -35.80 -2.12
CA ASP A 217 -8.42 -35.83 -1.72
C ASP A 217 -8.68 -34.69 -0.71
N TRP A 218 -7.71 -34.44 0.17
CA TRP A 218 -7.71 -33.38 1.16
C TRP A 218 -6.53 -32.46 0.98
N ALA A 219 -6.77 -31.19 1.17
CA ALA A 219 -5.71 -30.20 1.33
C ALA A 219 -6.04 -29.24 2.47
N SER A 220 -5.04 -28.94 3.31
CA SER A 220 -5.17 -27.88 4.31
C SER A 220 -3.87 -27.09 4.44
N VAL A 221 -3.98 -25.84 4.89
CA VAL A 221 -2.82 -25.04 5.25
C VAL A 221 -2.92 -24.60 6.70
N THR A 222 -1.91 -24.99 7.45
CA THR A 222 -1.67 -24.49 8.82
C THR A 222 -0.62 -23.39 8.75
N VAL A 223 -0.88 -22.28 9.42
CA VAL A 223 -0.03 -21.09 9.44
C VAL A 223 0.56 -20.92 10.83
N VAL A 224 1.80 -20.43 10.87
CA VAL A 224 2.45 -20.01 12.11
C VAL A 224 2.00 -18.57 12.41
N GLU A 225 1.28 -18.41 13.52
CA GLU A 225 0.86 -17.11 14.02
C GLU A 225 2.03 -16.34 14.65
N PRO A 226 1.96 -15.01 14.77
CA PRO A 226 3.00 -14.23 15.47
C PRO A 226 3.23 -14.65 16.92
N THR A 227 2.25 -15.28 17.54
CA THR A 227 2.32 -15.85 18.90
C THR A 227 3.04 -17.19 18.97
N GLY A 228 3.41 -17.78 17.81
CA GLY A 228 3.92 -19.14 17.69
C GLY A 228 2.84 -20.23 17.64
N ALA A 229 1.57 -19.87 17.77
CA ALA A 229 0.47 -20.82 17.66
C ALA A 229 0.32 -21.33 16.21
N LEU A 230 -0.08 -22.58 16.07
CA LEU A 230 -0.35 -23.22 14.79
C LEU A 230 -1.86 -23.24 14.53
N ARG A 231 -2.31 -22.52 13.49
CA ARG A 231 -3.73 -22.44 13.14
C ARG A 231 -3.97 -22.85 11.69
N VAL A 232 -5.04 -23.61 11.47
CA VAL A 232 -5.52 -23.92 10.13
C VAL A 232 -6.28 -22.71 9.58
N HIS A 233 -5.87 -22.22 8.41
CA HIS A 233 -6.49 -21.08 7.73
C HIS A 233 -7.20 -21.44 6.43
N ALA A 234 -6.91 -22.61 5.88
CA ALA A 234 -7.58 -23.10 4.68
C ALA A 234 -7.71 -24.61 4.72
N VAL A 235 -8.87 -25.10 4.28
CA VAL A 235 -9.15 -26.51 4.06
C VAL A 235 -9.88 -26.65 2.73
N ALA A 236 -9.66 -27.74 2.01
CA ALA A 236 -10.42 -28.10 0.83
C ALA A 236 -10.65 -29.61 0.76
N HIS A 237 -11.86 -29.97 0.37
CA HIS A 237 -12.29 -31.30 -0.03
C HIS A 237 -13.33 -31.18 -1.15
N ALA A 238 -13.51 -32.23 -1.96
CA ALA A 238 -14.53 -32.23 -3.02
C ALA A 238 -15.95 -32.25 -2.44
N ASP A 239 -16.16 -32.89 -1.30
CA ASP A 239 -17.41 -32.92 -0.56
C ASP A 239 -17.45 -31.80 0.52
N PRO A 240 -18.41 -30.87 0.45
CA PRO A 240 -18.54 -29.79 1.43
C PRO A 240 -18.85 -30.26 2.87
N GLU A 241 -19.48 -31.43 3.04
CA GLU A 241 -19.76 -31.98 4.39
C GLU A 241 -18.46 -32.39 5.07
N ARG A 242 -17.58 -33.06 4.33
CA ARG A 242 -16.25 -33.43 4.83
C ARG A 242 -15.40 -32.19 5.11
N GLU A 243 -15.46 -31.18 4.25
CA GLU A 243 -14.74 -29.92 4.49
C GLU A 243 -15.17 -29.27 5.81
N ARG A 244 -16.49 -29.28 6.15
CA ARG A 244 -17.00 -28.79 7.43
C ARG A 244 -16.48 -29.59 8.63
N LEU A 245 -16.37 -30.91 8.47
CA LEU A 245 -15.82 -31.80 9.51
C LEU A 245 -14.34 -31.45 9.82
N ALA A 246 -13.54 -31.22 8.79
CA ALA A 246 -12.14 -30.84 8.97
C ALA A 246 -11.99 -29.46 9.64
N TRP A 247 -12.87 -28.51 9.33
CA TRP A 247 -12.91 -27.22 10.03
C TRP A 247 -13.27 -27.40 11.51
N ALA A 248 -14.28 -28.18 11.84
CA ALA A 248 -14.67 -28.46 13.23
C ALA A 248 -13.52 -29.12 14.01
N LEU A 249 -12.77 -30.03 13.37
CA LEU A 249 -11.57 -30.61 13.95
C LEU A 249 -10.50 -29.56 14.22
N ALA A 250 -10.21 -28.70 13.25
CA ALA A 250 -9.16 -27.68 13.33
C ALA A 250 -9.45 -26.61 14.40
N GLU A 251 -10.71 -26.22 14.56
CA GLU A 251 -11.13 -25.24 15.57
C GLU A 251 -11.05 -25.82 16.98
N ARG A 252 -11.51 -27.07 17.15
CA ARG A 252 -11.60 -27.67 18.49
C ARG A 252 -10.29 -28.25 18.98
N TYR A 253 -9.45 -28.74 18.06
CA TYR A 253 -8.19 -29.41 18.35
C TYR A 253 -7.02 -28.79 17.58
N PRO A 254 -6.65 -27.55 17.89
CA PRO A 254 -5.51 -26.91 17.24
C PRO A 254 -4.23 -27.73 17.46
N ALA A 255 -3.33 -27.65 16.49
CA ALA A 255 -2.05 -28.33 16.53
C ALA A 255 -1.21 -27.81 17.71
N ASP A 256 -0.57 -28.74 18.43
CA ASP A 256 0.37 -28.41 19.50
C ASP A 256 1.71 -27.96 18.87
N PRO A 257 2.19 -26.74 19.12
CA PRO A 257 3.45 -26.25 18.59
C PRO A 257 4.68 -27.04 19.06
N ASP A 258 4.58 -27.70 20.22
CA ASP A 258 5.66 -28.49 20.81
C ASP A 258 5.61 -29.98 20.43
N ALA A 259 4.65 -30.40 19.66
CA ALA A 259 4.51 -31.80 19.23
C ALA A 259 5.78 -32.29 18.53
N PRO A 260 6.24 -33.53 18.84
CA PRO A 260 7.50 -34.06 18.29
C PRO A 260 7.40 -34.42 16.79
N ALA A 261 6.20 -34.60 16.26
CA ALA A 261 5.92 -34.99 14.87
C ALA A 261 4.81 -34.12 14.26
N GLY A 262 4.54 -34.32 12.98
CA GLY A 262 3.49 -33.62 12.27
C GLY A 262 3.82 -32.17 11.95
N VAL A 263 2.81 -31.31 11.88
CA VAL A 263 2.94 -29.91 11.50
C VAL A 263 4.02 -29.18 12.30
N ALA A 264 4.07 -29.39 13.61
CA ALA A 264 5.04 -28.74 14.49
C ALA A 264 6.49 -29.14 14.17
N ARG A 265 6.73 -30.41 13.86
CA ARG A 265 8.06 -30.88 13.41
C ARG A 265 8.46 -30.18 12.11
N VAL A 266 7.56 -30.18 11.12
CA VAL A 266 7.81 -29.57 9.82
C VAL A 266 8.12 -28.09 9.96
N VAL A 267 7.41 -27.37 10.83
CA VAL A 267 7.70 -25.96 11.13
C VAL A 267 9.10 -25.77 11.71
N ARG A 268 9.50 -26.61 12.66
CA ARG A 268 10.81 -26.49 13.32
C ARG A 268 11.98 -26.88 12.43
N THR A 269 11.81 -27.91 11.59
CA THR A 269 12.91 -28.48 10.80
C THR A 269 12.99 -27.94 9.38
N GLY A 270 11.88 -27.44 8.83
CA GLY A 270 11.74 -27.12 7.41
C GLY A 270 11.78 -28.33 6.50
N GLU A 271 11.72 -29.56 7.05
CA GLU A 271 11.75 -30.80 6.30
C GLU A 271 10.35 -31.32 6.02
N ILE A 272 10.18 -31.94 4.85
CA ILE A 272 8.93 -32.60 4.49
C ILE A 272 8.74 -33.83 5.39
N GLU A 273 7.51 -34.03 5.83
CA GLU A 273 7.12 -35.25 6.55
C GLU A 273 6.09 -36.03 5.73
N VAL A 274 6.36 -37.32 5.54
CA VAL A 274 5.48 -38.23 4.80
C VAL A 274 5.05 -39.35 5.73
N VAL A 275 3.75 -39.52 5.90
CA VAL A 275 3.16 -40.58 6.69
C VAL A 275 2.34 -41.45 5.75
N THR A 276 2.69 -42.73 5.67
CA THR A 276 2.03 -43.70 4.83
C THR A 276 1.29 -44.75 5.66
N ASP A 277 0.25 -45.33 5.06
CA ASP A 277 -0.50 -46.46 5.65
C ASP A 277 -1.02 -46.14 7.07
N ILE A 278 -1.64 -44.96 7.23
CA ILE A 278 -2.22 -44.50 8.50
C ILE A 278 -3.36 -45.47 8.86
N THR A 279 -3.25 -46.08 10.05
CA THR A 279 -4.27 -46.99 10.57
C THR A 279 -5.21 -46.32 11.57
N PRO A 280 -6.44 -46.83 11.74
CA PRO A 280 -7.36 -46.31 12.77
C PRO A 280 -6.77 -46.34 14.19
N GLU A 281 -5.94 -47.34 14.49
CA GLU A 281 -5.25 -47.47 15.78
C GLU A 281 -4.28 -46.33 16.03
N GLN A 282 -3.53 -45.94 14.99
CA GLN A 282 -2.61 -44.80 15.06
C GLN A 282 -3.38 -43.47 15.25
N LEU A 283 -4.52 -43.29 14.55
CA LEU A 283 -5.39 -42.12 14.74
C LEU A 283 -5.95 -42.04 16.16
N ARG A 284 -6.39 -43.15 16.72
CA ARG A 284 -6.85 -43.20 18.12
C ARG A 284 -5.72 -42.90 19.10
N ALA A 285 -4.52 -43.42 18.85
CA ALA A 285 -3.38 -43.17 19.71
C ALA A 285 -2.91 -41.71 19.69
N ALA A 286 -3.12 -41.00 18.58
CA ALA A 286 -2.81 -39.57 18.43
C ALA A 286 -3.92 -38.67 18.98
N ALA A 287 -5.09 -39.21 19.28
CA ALA A 287 -6.24 -38.42 19.74
C ALA A 287 -6.10 -37.97 21.19
N LYS A 288 -6.54 -36.75 21.48
CA LYS A 288 -6.53 -36.17 22.83
C LYS A 288 -7.66 -36.68 23.71
N ASP A 289 -8.78 -37.04 23.10
CA ASP A 289 -9.97 -37.55 23.73
C ASP A 289 -10.82 -38.39 22.75
N PRO A 290 -11.91 -39.08 23.20
CA PRO A 290 -12.74 -39.95 22.35
C PRO A 290 -13.49 -39.21 21.23
N GLU A 291 -13.75 -37.92 21.37
CA GLU A 291 -14.39 -37.11 20.34
C GLU A 291 -13.37 -36.75 19.24
N HIS A 292 -12.15 -36.36 19.65
CA HIS A 292 -11.04 -36.17 18.73
C HIS A 292 -10.77 -37.42 17.88
N ALA A 293 -10.77 -38.60 18.52
CA ALA A 293 -10.59 -39.88 17.81
C ALA A 293 -11.67 -40.10 16.75
N ARG A 294 -12.93 -39.84 17.07
CA ARG A 294 -14.05 -39.94 16.12
C ARG A 294 -13.92 -39.00 14.93
N LEU A 295 -13.52 -37.76 15.18
CA LEU A 295 -13.33 -36.76 14.12
C LEU A 295 -12.16 -37.16 13.20
N LEU A 296 -11.04 -37.60 13.76
CA LEU A 296 -9.89 -38.08 12.99
C LEU A 296 -10.23 -39.32 12.14
N GLU A 297 -10.94 -40.31 12.70
CA GLU A 297 -11.37 -41.49 11.96
C GLU A 297 -12.34 -41.16 10.83
N ALA A 298 -13.24 -40.16 11.03
CA ALA A 298 -14.20 -39.73 10.02
C ALA A 298 -13.57 -39.03 8.81
N LEU A 299 -12.32 -38.54 8.91
CA LEU A 299 -11.57 -38.02 7.77
C LEU A 299 -11.01 -39.15 6.88
N GLU A 300 -10.98 -40.41 7.35
CA GLU A 300 -10.54 -41.60 6.60
C GLU A 300 -9.12 -41.46 6.00
N LEU A 301 -8.23 -40.68 6.64
CA LEU A 301 -6.88 -40.42 6.15
C LEU A 301 -6.06 -41.71 6.08
N ARG A 302 -5.44 -41.97 4.92
CA ARG A 302 -4.57 -43.12 4.67
C ARG A 302 -3.12 -42.74 4.43
N HIS A 303 -2.89 -41.65 3.71
CA HIS A 303 -1.58 -41.14 3.41
C HIS A 303 -1.60 -39.64 3.62
N LEU A 304 -0.55 -39.09 4.25
CA LEU A 304 -0.42 -37.66 4.55
C LEU A 304 0.99 -37.21 4.18
N THR A 305 1.07 -36.09 3.46
CA THR A 305 2.32 -35.40 3.17
C THR A 305 2.21 -33.99 3.69
N LEU A 306 3.16 -33.58 4.52
CA LEU A 306 3.28 -32.25 5.09
C LEU A 306 4.47 -31.54 4.43
N VAL A 307 4.21 -30.44 3.76
CA VAL A 307 5.21 -29.68 3.01
C VAL A 307 5.34 -28.30 3.61
N PRO A 308 6.54 -27.86 3.99
CA PRO A 308 6.73 -26.53 4.56
C PRO A 308 6.46 -25.43 3.53
N LEU A 309 5.78 -24.37 3.95
CA LEU A 309 5.73 -23.09 3.25
C LEU A 309 6.96 -22.31 3.69
N ALA A 310 8.08 -22.58 3.04
CA ALA A 310 9.37 -22.03 3.44
C ALA A 310 9.67 -20.72 2.68
N THR A 311 10.15 -19.73 3.41
CA THR A 311 10.69 -18.46 2.91
C THR A 311 12.13 -18.29 3.39
N PRO A 312 12.91 -17.32 2.88
CA PRO A 312 14.24 -17.03 3.41
C PRO A 312 14.24 -16.69 4.91
N GLU A 313 13.12 -16.17 5.42
CA GLU A 313 12.96 -15.78 6.82
C GLU A 313 12.56 -16.95 7.72
N GLY A 314 12.15 -18.07 7.14
CA GLY A 314 11.73 -19.27 7.88
C GLY A 314 10.46 -19.91 7.32
N VAL A 315 9.90 -20.86 8.07
CA VAL A 315 8.66 -21.55 7.70
C VAL A 315 7.46 -20.73 8.17
N VAL A 316 6.67 -20.24 7.22
CA VAL A 316 5.46 -19.42 7.51
C VAL A 316 4.20 -20.27 7.71
N GLY A 317 4.25 -21.53 7.34
CA GLY A 317 3.14 -22.49 7.49
C GLY A 317 3.47 -23.84 6.90
N VAL A 318 2.49 -24.73 6.87
CA VAL A 318 2.61 -26.10 6.34
C VAL A 318 1.39 -26.40 5.46
N LEU A 319 1.65 -26.84 4.24
CA LEU A 319 0.66 -27.42 3.35
C LEU A 319 0.55 -28.92 3.66
N ALA A 320 -0.60 -29.35 4.11
CA ALA A 320 -0.94 -30.76 4.30
C ALA A 320 -1.77 -31.25 3.11
N LEU A 321 -1.34 -32.34 2.51
CA LEU A 321 -2.02 -33.04 1.43
C LEU A 321 -2.27 -34.47 1.86
N ALA A 322 -3.49 -34.97 1.71
CA ALA A 322 -3.79 -36.32 2.12
C ALA A 322 -4.65 -37.06 1.09
N PHE A 323 -4.46 -38.37 1.03
CA PHE A 323 -5.33 -39.31 0.34
C PHE A 323 -6.15 -40.11 1.34
N ALA A 324 -7.39 -40.30 0.99
CA ALA A 324 -8.40 -41.00 1.79
C ALA A 324 -9.18 -42.01 0.91
N GLU A 325 -10.36 -41.62 0.43
CA GLU A 325 -11.29 -42.46 -0.32
C GLU A 325 -10.81 -42.86 -1.72
N SER A 326 -9.98 -42.04 -2.37
CA SER A 326 -9.47 -42.36 -3.72
C SER A 326 -8.52 -43.54 -3.76
N GLY A 327 -7.96 -43.94 -2.63
CA GLY A 327 -6.97 -45.00 -2.52
C GLY A 327 -5.63 -44.68 -3.23
N ARG A 328 -5.43 -43.44 -3.68
CA ARG A 328 -4.20 -42.98 -4.32
C ARG A 328 -3.07 -42.87 -3.30
N ARG A 329 -1.83 -42.85 -3.81
CA ARG A 329 -0.60 -42.62 -3.04
C ARG A 329 0.23 -41.55 -3.72
N PHE A 330 1.04 -40.84 -2.95
CA PHE A 330 2.04 -39.92 -3.51
C PHE A 330 3.17 -40.71 -4.16
N GLU A 331 3.39 -40.51 -5.45
CA GLU A 331 4.44 -41.16 -6.22
C GLU A 331 5.42 -40.08 -6.72
N GLY A 332 6.73 -40.37 -6.64
CA GLY A 332 7.84 -39.65 -7.23
C GLY A 332 7.63 -38.14 -7.50
N ASP A 333 7.10 -37.84 -8.66
CA ASP A 333 6.88 -36.46 -9.13
C ASP A 333 5.76 -35.69 -8.38
N ASP A 334 4.85 -36.39 -7.67
CA ASP A 334 3.76 -35.74 -6.90
C ASP A 334 4.35 -34.94 -5.73
N HIS A 335 5.46 -35.43 -5.15
CA HIS A 335 6.19 -34.69 -4.12
C HIS A 335 6.80 -33.39 -4.67
N GLN A 336 7.37 -33.42 -5.91
CA GLN A 336 7.91 -32.21 -6.52
C GLN A 336 6.83 -31.18 -6.84
N LEU A 337 5.64 -31.66 -7.27
CA LEU A 337 4.48 -30.80 -7.49
C LEU A 337 4.02 -30.14 -6.18
N ALA A 338 3.90 -30.93 -5.11
CA ALA A 338 3.53 -30.45 -3.79
C ALA A 338 4.54 -29.40 -3.27
N VAL A 339 5.83 -29.68 -3.43
CA VAL A 339 6.92 -28.73 -3.08
C VAL A 339 6.83 -27.45 -3.90
N SER A 340 6.62 -27.56 -5.22
CA SER A 340 6.51 -26.42 -6.10
C SER A 340 5.29 -25.55 -5.78
N LEU A 341 4.17 -26.20 -5.45
CA LEU A 341 2.94 -25.52 -5.01
C LEU A 341 3.16 -24.81 -3.68
N ALA A 342 3.77 -25.48 -2.72
CA ALA A 342 4.09 -24.93 -1.40
C ALA A 342 5.07 -23.75 -1.50
N ALA A 343 6.11 -23.86 -2.31
CA ALA A 343 7.09 -22.80 -2.51
C ALA A 343 6.45 -21.52 -3.12
N ARG A 344 5.58 -21.69 -4.12
CA ARG A 344 4.82 -20.57 -4.71
C ARG A 344 3.85 -19.98 -3.68
N ALA A 345 3.13 -20.82 -2.94
CA ALA A 345 2.24 -20.38 -1.88
C ALA A 345 3.00 -19.57 -0.82
N ALA A 346 4.16 -20.06 -0.38
CA ALA A 346 5.00 -19.38 0.59
C ALA A 346 5.38 -17.97 0.13
N LEU A 347 5.82 -17.84 -1.14
CA LEU A 347 6.20 -16.55 -1.72
C LEU A 347 5.03 -15.58 -1.75
N HIS A 348 3.85 -16.01 -2.25
CA HIS A 348 2.67 -15.15 -2.35
C HIS A 348 2.11 -14.78 -0.97
N VAL A 349 2.10 -15.73 -0.03
CA VAL A 349 1.67 -15.46 1.36
C VAL A 349 2.61 -14.48 2.05
N SER A 350 3.92 -14.67 1.89
CA SER A 350 4.91 -13.73 2.45
C SER A 350 4.74 -12.34 1.87
N ASN A 351 4.61 -12.22 0.54
CA ASN A 351 4.39 -10.96 -0.13
C ASN A 351 3.09 -10.27 0.33
N ALA A 352 1.99 -11.02 0.40
CA ALA A 352 0.71 -10.49 0.83
C ALA A 352 0.73 -10.05 2.31
N ARG A 353 1.38 -10.81 3.20
CA ARG A 353 1.57 -10.42 4.60
C ARG A 353 2.42 -9.16 4.74
N LEU A 354 3.53 -9.09 4.01
CA LEU A 354 4.37 -7.89 3.98
C LEU A 354 3.60 -6.68 3.47
N TYR A 355 2.78 -6.87 2.44
CA TYR A 355 1.93 -5.83 1.89
C TYR A 355 0.90 -5.35 2.93
N GLN A 356 0.16 -6.27 3.56
CA GLN A 356 -0.81 -5.93 4.61
C GLN A 356 -0.16 -5.27 5.82
N GLN A 357 1.00 -5.75 6.25
CA GLN A 357 1.74 -5.15 7.35
C GLN A 357 2.16 -3.72 7.03
N ARG A 358 2.66 -3.47 5.82
CA ARG A 358 3.01 -2.13 5.35
C ARG A 358 1.79 -1.23 5.26
N SER A 359 0.70 -1.73 4.72
CA SER A 359 -0.59 -1.02 4.66
C SER A 359 -1.10 -0.65 6.05
N HIS A 360 -1.03 -1.59 6.98
CA HIS A 360 -1.42 -1.34 8.38
C HIS A 360 -0.53 -0.28 9.05
N ILE A 361 0.79 -0.38 8.86
CA ILE A 361 1.73 0.62 9.38
C ILE A 361 1.46 1.99 8.77
N ALA A 362 1.30 2.07 7.44
CA ALA A 362 0.99 3.30 6.73
C ALA A 362 -0.31 3.93 7.26
N LYS A 363 -1.37 3.14 7.38
CA LYS A 363 -2.67 3.59 7.89
C LYS A 363 -2.59 4.06 9.36
N THR A 364 -1.85 3.33 10.19
CA THR A 364 -1.66 3.69 11.60
C THR A 364 -0.87 4.99 11.73
N LEU A 365 0.21 5.13 10.97
CA LEU A 365 0.99 6.37 10.91
C LEU A 365 0.12 7.53 10.43
N GLN A 366 -0.59 7.39 9.35
CA GLN A 366 -1.48 8.42 8.81
C GLN A 366 -2.54 8.85 9.83
N THR A 367 -3.20 7.89 10.50
CA THR A 367 -4.20 8.20 11.53
C THR A 367 -3.57 8.95 12.71
N SER A 368 -2.33 8.63 13.08
CA SER A 368 -1.61 9.30 14.15
C SER A 368 -1.14 10.72 13.80
N LEU A 369 -1.00 11.00 12.49
CA LEU A 369 -0.58 12.32 11.99
C LEU A 369 -1.73 13.33 11.90
N LEU A 370 -2.99 12.88 11.96
CA LEU A 370 -4.15 13.77 11.94
C LEU A 370 -4.63 14.08 13.37
N PRO A 371 -5.28 15.22 13.60
CA PRO A 371 -5.88 15.55 14.88
C PRO A 371 -6.97 14.54 15.26
N HIS A 372 -6.95 14.02 16.47
CA HIS A 372 -7.96 13.08 16.97
C HIS A 372 -9.34 13.73 17.16
N ALA A 373 -9.39 15.02 17.43
CA ALA A 373 -10.61 15.79 17.56
C ALA A 373 -10.36 17.25 17.20
N LEU A 374 -11.36 17.88 16.62
CA LEU A 374 -11.36 19.31 16.37
C LEU A 374 -11.75 20.04 17.65
N PRO A 375 -11.09 21.17 17.96
CA PRO A 375 -11.47 22.00 19.09
C PRO A 375 -12.80 22.72 18.82
N VAL A 376 -13.60 22.90 19.84
CA VAL A 376 -14.71 23.86 19.82
C VAL A 376 -14.14 25.24 20.08
N ILE A 377 -14.29 26.14 19.12
CA ILE A 377 -13.80 27.53 19.20
C ILE A 377 -15.00 28.44 19.33
N PRO A 378 -15.16 29.16 20.45
CA PRO A 378 -16.28 30.08 20.63
C PRO A 378 -16.34 31.11 19.51
N GLY A 379 -17.51 31.31 18.91
CA GLY A 379 -17.73 32.24 17.80
C GLY A 379 -17.24 31.77 16.43
N LEU A 380 -16.76 30.54 16.32
CA LEU A 380 -16.33 29.95 15.04
C LEU A 380 -16.94 28.55 14.87
N GLU A 381 -17.49 28.31 13.70
CA GLU A 381 -17.84 26.99 13.20
C GLU A 381 -16.66 26.44 12.37
N ILE A 382 -16.20 25.24 12.70
CA ILE A 382 -15.07 24.59 12.05
C ILE A 382 -15.54 23.29 11.41
N ALA A 383 -15.20 23.11 10.16
CA ALA A 383 -15.38 21.84 9.46
C ALA A 383 -14.11 21.42 8.73
N VAL A 384 -13.84 20.14 8.69
CA VAL A 384 -12.66 19.57 8.06
C VAL A 384 -13.05 18.36 7.21
N ARG A 385 -12.42 18.22 6.07
CA ARG A 385 -12.41 17.00 5.28
C ARG A 385 -10.98 16.62 4.98
N TYR A 386 -10.71 15.34 5.15
CA TYR A 386 -9.46 14.73 4.74
C TYR A 386 -9.75 13.44 4.00
N ARG A 387 -9.26 13.32 2.81
CA ARG A 387 -9.38 12.12 1.99
C ARG A 387 -8.03 11.80 1.34
N ALA A 388 -7.47 10.69 1.75
CA ALA A 388 -6.28 10.18 1.09
C ALA A 388 -6.60 9.66 -0.31
N ALA A 389 -5.70 9.89 -1.25
CA ALA A 389 -5.80 9.37 -2.60
C ALA A 389 -5.01 8.09 -2.78
N GLY A 390 -5.48 7.25 -3.71
CA GLY A 390 -4.77 6.06 -4.17
C GLY A 390 -4.89 4.85 -3.26
N ASP A 391 -4.13 3.82 -3.62
CA ASP A 391 -4.12 2.53 -2.95
C ASP A 391 -3.65 2.67 -1.49
N GLN A 392 -4.26 1.91 -0.59
CA GLN A 392 -4.18 1.97 0.88
C GLN A 392 -2.77 1.85 1.48
N ASN A 393 -1.71 1.91 0.68
CA ASN A 393 -0.34 1.59 1.08
C ASN A 393 0.61 2.77 1.24
N LEU A 394 0.15 3.99 0.96
CA LEU A 394 0.98 5.18 1.02
C LEU A 394 0.39 6.20 1.99
N VAL A 395 1.22 6.66 2.92
CA VAL A 395 0.88 7.79 3.77
C VAL A 395 0.93 9.04 2.91
N GLY A 396 -0.14 9.84 2.94
CA GLY A 396 -0.21 11.11 2.22
C GLY A 396 0.76 12.16 2.76
N GLY A 397 1.08 13.15 1.91
CA GLY A 397 1.90 14.31 2.27
C GLY A 397 1.12 15.38 3.02
N ASP A 398 -0.18 15.47 2.76
CA ASP A 398 -1.05 16.50 3.32
C ASP A 398 -1.27 16.38 4.82
N PHE A 399 -1.29 17.49 5.48
CA PHE A 399 -1.62 17.55 6.89
C PHE A 399 -2.40 18.83 7.22
N TYR A 400 -3.15 18.74 8.30
CA TYR A 400 -3.75 19.89 8.95
C TYR A 400 -3.66 19.76 10.46
N ASP A 401 -3.74 20.86 11.17
CA ASP A 401 -3.90 20.88 12.62
C ASP A 401 -4.70 22.10 13.06
N LEU A 402 -5.50 21.91 14.12
CA LEU A 402 -6.25 22.96 14.77
C LEU A 402 -6.11 22.81 16.27
N PHE A 403 -5.62 23.81 16.96
CA PHE A 403 -5.36 23.72 18.40
C PHE A 403 -5.30 25.09 19.08
N ARG A 404 -5.47 25.09 20.39
CA ARG A 404 -5.31 26.28 21.21
C ARG A 404 -3.82 26.60 21.39
N SER A 405 -3.40 27.79 21.02
CA SER A 405 -2.02 28.26 21.13
C SER A 405 -1.81 29.32 22.21
N GLY A 406 -2.87 29.89 22.75
CA GLY A 406 -2.84 30.88 23.84
C GLY A 406 -4.21 31.10 24.45
N ASP A 407 -4.32 32.05 25.38
CA ASP A 407 -5.61 32.40 25.94
C ASP A 407 -6.45 33.16 24.92
N GLY A 408 -7.58 32.55 24.51
CA GLY A 408 -8.44 33.09 23.46
C GLY A 408 -7.82 33.07 22.05
N VAL A 409 -6.68 32.39 21.86
CA VAL A 409 -6.00 32.30 20.57
C VAL A 409 -5.88 30.85 20.13
N TRP A 410 -6.25 30.62 18.89
CA TRP A 410 -6.17 29.32 18.24
C TRP A 410 -5.26 29.37 17.04
N THR A 411 -4.74 28.24 16.63
CA THR A 411 -3.89 28.13 15.43
C THR A 411 -4.47 27.07 14.51
N ALA A 412 -4.65 27.43 13.25
CA ALA A 412 -4.96 26.53 12.15
C ALA A 412 -3.74 26.41 11.23
N ILE A 413 -3.42 25.21 10.86
CA ILE A 413 -2.31 24.88 9.96
C ILE A 413 -2.85 23.93 8.91
N ILE A 414 -2.49 24.17 7.66
CA ILE A 414 -2.67 23.21 6.57
C ILE A 414 -1.39 23.21 5.75
N GLY A 415 -0.98 22.07 5.27
CA GLY A 415 0.23 21.95 4.48
C GLY A 415 0.25 20.65 3.69
N ASP A 416 1.18 20.61 2.76
CA ASP A 416 1.45 19.47 1.92
C ASP A 416 2.95 19.24 1.81
N VAL A 417 3.38 18.02 2.06
CA VAL A 417 4.78 17.58 2.02
C VAL A 417 5.07 16.97 0.66
N SER A 418 6.14 17.39 0.03
CA SER A 418 6.59 16.82 -1.24
C SER A 418 6.89 15.33 -1.12
N GLY A 419 6.27 14.53 -1.98
CA GLY A 419 6.43 13.07 -1.99
C GLY A 419 5.38 12.33 -1.18
N LYS A 420 5.50 11.00 -1.08
CA LYS A 420 4.55 10.13 -0.36
C LYS A 420 5.26 8.98 0.34
N GLY A 421 4.54 8.41 1.31
CA GLY A 421 5.04 7.28 2.07
C GLY A 421 5.67 7.70 3.39
N ALA A 422 6.48 6.82 3.94
CA ALA A 422 7.02 6.97 5.29
C ALA A 422 7.91 8.21 5.48
N GLU A 423 8.61 8.64 4.44
CA GLU A 423 9.45 9.84 4.51
C GLU A 423 8.62 11.12 4.54
N ALA A 424 7.61 11.22 3.69
CA ALA A 424 6.66 12.33 3.73
C ALA A 424 5.94 12.37 5.09
N ALA A 425 5.54 11.21 5.62
CA ALA A 425 4.95 11.11 6.96
C ALA A 425 5.86 11.64 8.08
N ALA A 426 7.16 11.36 7.99
CA ALA A 426 8.12 11.87 8.97
C ALA A 426 8.25 13.40 8.89
N VAL A 427 8.29 13.96 7.68
CA VAL A 427 8.29 15.42 7.47
C VAL A 427 6.98 16.05 7.94
N THR A 428 5.84 15.41 7.66
CA THR A 428 4.52 15.83 8.14
C THR A 428 4.48 15.89 9.68
N ALA A 429 4.97 14.84 10.35
CA ALA A 429 5.08 14.82 11.80
C ALA A 429 5.96 15.95 12.33
N LEU A 430 7.14 16.12 11.74
CA LEU A 430 8.07 17.17 12.11
C LEU A 430 7.45 18.56 11.93
N ALA A 431 6.88 18.85 10.77
CA ALA A 431 6.24 20.13 10.47
C ALA A 431 5.11 20.43 11.46
N ARG A 432 4.20 19.50 11.63
CA ARG A 432 3.04 19.67 12.51
C ARG A 432 3.45 19.89 13.96
N HIS A 433 4.34 19.06 14.49
CA HIS A 433 4.75 19.16 15.90
C HIS A 433 5.63 20.37 16.17
N THR A 434 6.50 20.74 15.23
CA THR A 434 7.29 21.96 15.30
C THR A 434 6.39 23.17 15.37
N LEU A 435 5.48 23.33 14.41
CA LEU A 435 4.58 24.48 14.37
C LEU A 435 3.64 24.53 15.58
N ARG A 436 3.16 23.38 16.06
CA ARG A 436 2.32 23.29 17.26
C ARG A 436 3.07 23.69 18.53
N THR A 437 4.34 23.38 18.63
CA THR A 437 5.18 23.75 19.77
C THR A 437 5.59 25.21 19.68
N ALA A 438 6.07 25.64 18.53
CA ALA A 438 6.53 26.99 18.26
C ALA A 438 5.40 28.03 18.47
N SER A 439 4.17 27.72 18.07
CA SER A 439 3.00 28.61 18.23
C SER A 439 2.72 29.06 19.66
N ARG A 440 3.21 28.33 20.66
CA ARG A 440 3.07 28.66 22.08
C ARG A 440 4.15 29.59 22.60
N LEU A 441 5.29 29.63 21.90
CA LEU A 441 6.47 30.39 22.28
C LEU A 441 6.59 31.67 21.47
N GLU A 442 6.24 31.56 20.17
CA GLU A 442 6.34 32.65 19.21
C GLU A 442 4.98 33.00 18.63
N PRO A 443 4.48 34.22 18.84
CA PRO A 443 3.21 34.67 18.30
C PRO A 443 3.23 35.07 16.82
N ASP A 444 4.41 35.26 16.20
CA ASP A 444 4.51 35.65 14.80
C ASP A 444 4.41 34.44 13.86
N PRO A 445 3.41 34.38 12.97
CA PRO A 445 3.28 33.33 11.97
C PRO A 445 4.49 33.18 11.05
N ALA A 446 5.13 34.29 10.69
CA ALA A 446 6.26 34.28 9.77
C ALA A 446 7.51 33.66 10.43
N GLU A 447 7.75 33.99 11.70
CA GLU A 447 8.86 33.41 12.46
C GLU A 447 8.65 31.89 12.71
N ASN A 448 7.41 31.45 12.89
CA ASN A 448 7.10 30.03 13.00
C ASN A 448 7.42 29.26 11.70
N LEU A 449 7.11 29.84 10.53
CA LEU A 449 7.48 29.24 9.26
C LEU A 449 9.00 29.32 9.01
N ALA A 450 9.67 30.38 9.44
CA ALA A 450 11.12 30.49 9.35
C ALA A 450 11.83 29.47 10.21
N LEU A 451 11.32 29.19 11.42
CA LEU A 451 11.83 28.12 12.28
C LEU A 451 11.67 26.74 11.63
N LEU A 452 10.48 26.43 11.11
CA LEU A 452 10.27 25.16 10.40
C LEU A 452 11.18 25.03 9.19
N ASN A 453 11.34 26.11 8.40
CA ASN A 453 12.24 26.13 7.26
C ASN A 453 13.70 25.83 7.67
N ALA A 454 14.16 26.45 8.74
CA ALA A 454 15.51 26.22 9.24
C ALA A 454 15.74 24.75 9.59
N LEU A 455 14.79 24.14 10.30
CA LEU A 455 14.85 22.72 10.68
C LEU A 455 14.84 21.80 9.47
N LEU A 456 13.96 22.00 8.51
CA LEU A 456 13.88 21.16 7.32
C LEU A 456 15.14 21.28 6.45
N VAL A 457 15.73 22.46 6.35
CA VAL A 457 16.98 22.67 5.60
C VAL A 457 18.19 22.09 6.31
N GLU A 458 18.18 22.03 7.65
CA GLU A 458 19.25 21.44 8.44
C GLU A 458 19.22 19.91 8.39
N ASP A 459 18.05 19.30 8.49
CA ASP A 459 17.87 17.84 8.51
C ASP A 459 18.01 17.19 7.12
N ALA A 460 17.85 17.92 6.04
CA ALA A 460 17.93 17.38 4.68
C ALA A 460 19.03 18.02 3.86
N PRO A 461 20.20 17.36 3.71
CA PRO A 461 21.24 17.77 2.78
C PRO A 461 20.81 17.70 1.29
N SER A 462 19.72 17.01 0.97
CA SER A 462 19.13 16.94 -0.36
C SER A 462 17.80 17.69 -0.40
N ALA A 463 17.57 18.50 -1.43
CA ALA A 463 16.36 19.33 -1.65
C ALA A 463 15.04 18.51 -1.81
N ALA A 464 14.96 17.33 -1.23
CA ALA A 464 13.85 16.40 -1.37
C ALA A 464 12.75 16.58 -0.30
N ASN A 465 13.08 17.19 0.85
CA ASN A 465 12.17 17.29 1.99
C ASN A 465 11.69 18.73 2.16
N PHE A 466 10.76 19.16 1.34
CA PHE A 466 10.11 20.46 1.48
C PHE A 466 8.60 20.31 1.60
N CYS A 467 7.96 21.33 2.10
CA CYS A 467 6.51 21.36 2.18
C CYS A 467 5.95 22.73 1.83
N THR A 468 4.68 22.75 1.49
CA THR A 468 3.87 23.97 1.49
C THR A 468 3.15 24.07 2.83
N VAL A 469 3.04 25.26 3.39
CA VAL A 469 2.32 25.46 4.66
C VAL A 469 1.58 26.79 4.65
N PHE A 470 0.31 26.75 5.00
CA PHE A 470 -0.43 27.93 5.43
C PHE A 470 -0.61 27.87 6.94
N TYR A 471 -0.08 28.86 7.64
CA TYR A 471 -0.15 28.98 9.09
C TYR A 471 -1.00 30.18 9.46
N CYS A 472 -2.04 29.99 10.27
CA CYS A 472 -2.98 31.04 10.65
C CYS A 472 -3.30 31.01 12.12
N ARG A 473 -3.20 32.16 12.78
CA ARG A 473 -3.70 32.39 14.14
C ARG A 473 -5.09 32.99 14.07
N LEU A 474 -5.99 32.43 14.85
CA LEU A 474 -7.39 32.79 14.93
C LEU A 474 -7.62 33.45 16.30
N CYS A 475 -8.08 34.68 16.30
CA CYS A 475 -8.45 35.43 17.48
C CYS A 475 -9.94 35.80 17.42
N PRO A 476 -10.83 34.88 17.86
CA PRO A 476 -12.27 35.12 17.88
C PRO A 476 -12.62 36.33 18.77
N GLY A 477 -13.58 37.13 18.32
CA GLY A 477 -14.10 38.27 19.04
C GLY A 477 -15.60 38.46 18.76
N PRO A 478 -16.26 39.40 19.41
CA PRO A 478 -17.70 39.60 19.28
C PRO A 478 -18.17 39.89 17.85
N ASP A 479 -17.33 40.56 17.05
CA ASP A 479 -17.65 40.96 15.69
C ASP A 479 -16.96 40.08 14.63
N GLY A 480 -16.69 38.82 14.92
CA GLY A 480 -16.02 37.88 14.00
C GLY A 480 -14.66 37.41 14.52
N CYS A 481 -13.70 37.20 13.63
CA CYS A 481 -12.38 36.69 14.00
C CYS A 481 -11.26 37.47 13.32
N ASP A 482 -10.32 37.92 14.11
CA ASP A 482 -9.09 38.51 13.59
C ASP A 482 -8.06 37.41 13.30
N LEU A 483 -7.51 37.45 12.11
CA LEU A 483 -6.58 36.46 11.57
C LEU A 483 -5.20 37.09 11.40
N ARG A 484 -4.16 36.40 11.88
CA ARG A 484 -2.76 36.66 11.54
C ARG A 484 -2.17 35.42 10.91
N PHE A 485 -1.57 35.54 9.75
CA PHE A 485 -1.12 34.39 9.00
C PHE A 485 0.15 34.62 8.21
N ALA A 486 0.81 33.53 7.83
CA ALA A 486 1.88 33.50 6.84
C ALA A 486 1.70 32.29 5.94
N ASN A 487 2.13 32.42 4.70
CA ASN A 487 2.01 31.37 3.69
C ASN A 487 3.38 30.98 3.15
N GLY A 488 3.78 29.75 3.37
CA GLY A 488 5.01 29.14 2.87
C GLY A 488 4.77 28.34 1.59
N GLY A 489 4.37 29.00 0.51
CA GLY A 489 4.17 28.37 -0.80
C GLY A 489 2.90 27.54 -0.97
N HIS A 490 1.99 27.56 0.01
CA HIS A 490 0.74 26.81 -0.03
C HIS A 490 -0.32 27.51 -0.90
N PRO A 491 -1.31 26.78 -1.48
CA PRO A 491 -2.44 27.41 -2.16
C PRO A 491 -3.08 28.51 -1.31
N SER A 492 -3.39 29.65 -1.95
CA SER A 492 -3.98 30.78 -1.25
C SER A 492 -5.39 30.45 -0.79
N PRO A 493 -5.72 30.66 0.49
CA PRO A 493 -7.08 30.46 1.00
C PRO A 493 -8.11 31.31 0.26
N LEU A 494 -9.35 30.85 0.24
CA LEU A 494 -10.48 31.60 -0.29
C LEU A 494 -11.34 32.14 0.86
N LEU A 495 -11.55 33.46 0.85
CA LEU A 495 -12.47 34.12 1.75
C LEU A 495 -13.82 34.32 1.04
N VAL A 496 -14.86 33.72 1.61
CA VAL A 496 -16.25 33.95 1.23
C VAL A 496 -16.85 34.94 2.22
N ARG A 497 -17.24 36.13 1.73
CA ARG A 497 -17.93 37.12 2.54
C ARG A 497 -19.43 36.85 2.62
N ALA A 498 -20.10 37.41 3.63
CA ALA A 498 -21.54 37.27 3.79
C ALA A 498 -22.34 37.86 2.60
N ASP A 499 -21.75 38.78 1.84
CA ASP A 499 -22.36 39.31 0.61
C ASP A 499 -22.21 38.42 -0.63
N GLY A 500 -21.57 37.25 -0.49
CA GLY A 500 -21.32 36.31 -1.58
C GLY A 500 -20.01 36.56 -2.35
N THR A 501 -19.24 37.57 -1.98
CA THR A 501 -17.95 37.83 -2.63
C THR A 501 -16.94 36.76 -2.25
N VAL A 502 -16.31 36.12 -3.24
CA VAL A 502 -15.22 35.14 -3.04
C VAL A 502 -13.90 35.77 -3.43
N LEU A 503 -13.01 35.96 -2.47
CA LEU A 503 -11.71 36.58 -2.63
C LEU A 503 -10.57 35.60 -2.32
N GLU A 504 -9.51 35.68 -3.10
CA GLU A 504 -8.27 34.97 -2.79
C GLU A 504 -7.46 35.76 -1.77
N VAL A 505 -6.98 35.09 -0.72
CA VAL A 505 -6.11 35.66 0.31
C VAL A 505 -4.67 35.62 -0.18
N GLY A 506 -4.29 36.53 -1.09
CA GLY A 506 -2.98 36.56 -1.75
C GLY A 506 -1.85 37.23 -0.95
N SER A 507 -2.17 37.83 0.20
CA SER A 507 -1.17 38.48 1.08
C SER A 507 -0.39 37.42 1.89
N GLY A 508 0.81 37.79 2.36
CA GLY A 508 1.64 36.92 3.20
C GLY A 508 2.34 35.77 2.45
N ARG A 509 2.30 35.71 1.12
CA ARG A 509 2.96 34.67 0.33
C ARG A 509 4.48 34.71 0.50
N GLY A 510 5.07 33.56 0.74
CA GLY A 510 6.50 33.30 0.84
C GLY A 510 6.93 32.08 0.02
N PRO A 511 8.21 31.75 0.02
CA PRO A 511 8.73 30.58 -0.66
C PRO A 511 8.27 29.30 0.03
N LEU A 512 8.43 28.14 -0.67
CA LEU A 512 8.26 26.82 -0.11
C LEU A 512 9.12 26.65 1.14
N VAL A 513 8.63 25.90 2.11
CA VAL A 513 9.33 25.65 3.38
C VAL A 513 10.28 24.45 3.20
N GLY A 514 11.55 24.62 3.57
CA GLY A 514 12.58 23.60 3.44
C GLY A 514 13.43 23.67 2.16
N VAL A 515 13.21 24.68 1.29
CA VAL A 515 13.94 24.80 0.01
C VAL A 515 15.12 25.79 0.12
N LEU A 516 14.87 26.97 0.69
CA LEU A 516 15.85 28.04 0.72
C LEU A 516 16.38 28.25 2.13
N ARG A 517 17.73 28.24 2.32
CA ARG A 517 18.35 28.50 3.63
C ARG A 517 17.99 29.87 4.22
N ALA A 518 17.83 30.87 3.39
CA ALA A 518 17.52 32.23 3.80
C ALA A 518 16.08 32.64 3.40
N ALA A 519 15.15 31.69 3.47
CA ALA A 519 13.73 31.97 3.24
C ALA A 519 13.24 33.06 4.21
N ARG A 520 12.46 33.98 3.70
CA ARG A 520 11.79 35.00 4.51
C ARG A 520 10.30 34.93 4.26
N TYR A 521 9.56 34.80 5.34
CA TYR A 521 8.10 34.81 5.33
C TYR A 521 7.62 36.18 5.81
N ARG A 522 6.38 36.51 5.52
CA ARG A 522 5.77 37.78 5.92
C ARG A 522 4.43 37.49 6.58
N GLU A 523 4.23 38.11 7.72
CA GLU A 523 2.92 38.14 8.34
C GLU A 523 1.95 39.00 7.54
N ALA A 524 0.72 38.55 7.45
CA ALA A 524 -0.41 39.32 6.97
C ALA A 524 -1.58 39.18 7.94
N THR A 525 -2.51 40.10 7.85
CA THR A 525 -3.71 40.11 8.67
C THR A 525 -4.95 40.14 7.81
N LEU A 526 -6.02 39.49 8.31
CA LEU A 526 -7.31 39.45 7.68
C LEU A 526 -8.39 39.50 8.78
N ARG A 527 -9.50 40.15 8.54
CA ARG A 527 -10.67 40.07 9.41
C ARG A 527 -11.74 39.24 8.75
N LEU A 528 -12.15 38.16 9.42
CA LEU A 528 -13.30 37.34 9.09
C LEU A 528 -14.52 37.90 9.82
N GLY A 529 -15.37 38.62 9.09
CA GLY A 529 -16.61 39.18 9.65
C GLY A 529 -17.67 38.12 9.90
N PRO A 530 -18.72 38.45 10.66
CA PRO A 530 -19.83 37.54 10.93
C PRO A 530 -20.45 36.98 9.64
N GLY A 531 -20.71 35.67 9.61
CA GLY A 531 -21.22 34.95 8.44
C GLY A 531 -20.18 34.71 7.34
N GLY A 532 -18.97 35.28 7.48
CA GLY A 532 -17.87 35.01 6.55
C GLY A 532 -17.26 33.63 6.77
N LEU A 533 -16.72 33.05 5.70
CA LEU A 533 -16.05 31.75 5.73
C LEU A 533 -14.67 31.84 5.06
N LEU A 534 -13.67 31.32 5.72
CA LEU A 534 -12.34 31.10 5.17
C LEU A 534 -12.17 29.62 4.85
N LEU A 535 -11.89 29.31 3.59
CA LEU A 535 -11.57 27.95 3.16
C LEU A 535 -10.07 27.82 2.90
N LEU A 536 -9.43 26.92 3.64
CA LEU A 536 -8.08 26.45 3.42
C LEU A 536 -8.19 25.11 2.67
N TYR A 537 -7.32 24.89 1.72
CA TYR A 537 -7.35 23.69 0.89
C TYR A 537 -5.97 23.38 0.33
N THR A 538 -5.73 22.12 0.10
CA THR A 538 -4.52 21.64 -0.58
C THR A 538 -4.75 21.57 -2.09
N ASP A 539 -3.68 21.42 -2.84
CA ASP A 539 -3.70 21.46 -4.31
C ASP A 539 -4.50 20.34 -4.95
N GLY A 540 -4.76 19.16 -4.25
CA GLY A 540 -5.71 18.15 -4.65
C GLY A 540 -7.14 18.60 -4.93
N VAL A 541 -7.51 19.74 -4.38
CA VAL A 541 -8.80 20.38 -4.68
C VAL A 541 -8.78 21.07 -6.06
N THR A 542 -7.65 21.61 -6.46
CA THR A 542 -7.53 22.46 -7.66
C THR A 542 -6.90 21.75 -8.86
N GLU A 543 -6.01 20.78 -8.64
CA GLU A 543 -5.35 20.03 -9.72
C GLU A 543 -6.18 18.82 -10.22
N VAL A 544 -7.47 19.06 -10.50
CA VAL A 544 -8.41 18.01 -10.91
C VAL A 544 -8.14 17.43 -12.30
N ARG A 545 -7.52 18.19 -13.21
CA ARG A 545 -7.13 17.75 -14.56
C ARG A 545 -5.83 18.43 -15.02
N PRO A 546 -4.79 17.66 -15.37
CA PRO A 546 -3.53 18.24 -15.89
C PRO A 546 -3.68 18.99 -17.20
N SER A 547 -4.70 18.67 -18.00
CA SER A 547 -5.00 19.33 -19.26
C SER A 547 -5.73 20.68 -19.11
N ASP A 548 -6.30 20.97 -17.95
CA ASP A 548 -6.94 22.24 -17.63
C ASP A 548 -6.73 22.59 -16.14
N VAL A 549 -5.58 23.16 -15.84
CA VAL A 549 -5.16 23.55 -14.48
C VAL A 549 -6.14 24.57 -13.86
N SER A 550 -6.81 25.37 -14.68
CA SER A 550 -7.77 26.36 -14.20
C SER A 550 -9.16 25.81 -13.89
N LEU A 551 -9.45 24.56 -14.28
CA LEU A 551 -10.79 23.97 -14.08
C LEU A 551 -11.11 23.85 -12.59
N GLY A 552 -10.18 23.29 -11.80
CA GLY A 552 -10.40 23.09 -10.38
C GLY A 552 -10.63 24.39 -9.61
N GLU A 553 -9.87 25.44 -9.90
CA GLU A 553 -10.06 26.74 -9.28
C GLU A 553 -11.43 27.37 -9.65
N ARG A 554 -11.83 27.28 -10.91
CA ARG A 554 -13.15 27.78 -11.34
C ARG A 554 -14.30 27.06 -10.65
N GLU A 555 -14.22 25.74 -10.59
CA GLU A 555 -15.27 24.92 -9.97
C GLU A 555 -15.31 25.11 -8.46
N LEU A 556 -14.15 25.22 -7.81
CA LEU A 556 -14.06 25.56 -6.38
C LEU A 556 -14.75 26.89 -6.08
N ARG A 557 -14.41 27.95 -6.84
CA ARG A 557 -15.04 29.27 -6.65
C ARG A 557 -16.54 29.23 -6.92
N ARG A 558 -16.99 28.49 -7.94
CA ARG A 558 -18.42 28.31 -8.25
C ARG A 558 -19.12 27.62 -7.10
N THR A 559 -18.58 26.50 -6.60
CA THR A 559 -19.16 25.77 -5.48
C THR A 559 -19.28 26.64 -4.23
N LEU A 560 -18.28 27.46 -3.94
CA LEU A 560 -18.33 28.40 -2.82
C LEU A 560 -19.42 29.48 -2.99
N MET A 561 -19.60 30.02 -4.21
CA MET A 561 -20.67 30.98 -4.49
C MET A 561 -22.07 30.36 -4.36
N GLU A 562 -22.23 29.09 -4.73
CA GLU A 562 -23.50 28.35 -4.61
C GLU A 562 -23.87 28.04 -3.14
N HIS A 563 -22.88 28.08 -2.22
CA HIS A 563 -23.04 27.74 -0.80
C HIS A 563 -22.79 28.93 0.14
N VAL A 564 -22.98 30.14 -0.33
CA VAL A 564 -22.89 31.35 0.50
C VAL A 564 -23.92 31.27 1.65
N GLY A 565 -23.46 31.51 2.87
CA GLY A 565 -24.30 31.42 4.07
C GLY A 565 -24.56 30.01 4.60
N ALA A 566 -24.13 28.99 3.89
CA ALA A 566 -24.21 27.61 4.37
C ALA A 566 -23.25 27.37 5.56
N SER A 567 -23.49 26.28 6.31
CA SER A 567 -22.60 25.85 7.39
C SER A 567 -21.21 25.46 6.86
N ALA A 568 -20.19 25.56 7.68
CA ALA A 568 -18.83 25.12 7.33
C ALA A 568 -18.82 23.65 6.85
N GLU A 569 -19.59 22.81 7.51
CA GLU A 569 -19.77 21.39 7.15
C GLU A 569 -20.37 21.20 5.75
N ALA A 570 -21.44 21.95 5.43
CA ALA A 570 -22.07 21.87 4.12
C ALA A 570 -21.13 22.32 2.99
N VAL A 571 -20.31 23.36 3.25
CA VAL A 571 -19.33 23.87 2.27
C VAL A 571 -18.25 22.83 1.98
N VAL A 572 -17.61 22.24 3.00
CA VAL A 572 -16.54 21.24 2.77
C VAL A 572 -17.09 19.98 2.11
N ALA A 573 -18.31 19.54 2.47
CA ALA A 573 -18.97 18.42 1.85
C ALA A 573 -19.29 18.67 0.37
N ALA A 574 -19.75 19.87 0.02
CA ALA A 574 -20.04 20.23 -1.37
C ALA A 574 -18.76 20.33 -2.22
N VAL A 575 -17.69 20.91 -1.66
CA VAL A 575 -16.39 20.99 -2.36
C VAL A 575 -15.82 19.59 -2.57
N GLU A 576 -15.80 18.73 -1.54
CA GLU A 576 -15.36 17.33 -1.67
C GLU A 576 -16.15 16.59 -2.76
N ALA A 577 -17.47 16.66 -2.71
CA ALA A 577 -18.33 16.00 -3.69
C ALA A 577 -18.05 16.50 -5.12
N ARG A 578 -17.83 17.81 -5.29
CA ARG A 578 -17.51 18.39 -6.60
C ARG A 578 -16.16 17.95 -7.13
N VAL A 579 -15.13 17.92 -6.27
CA VAL A 579 -13.79 17.44 -6.63
C VAL A 579 -13.84 15.97 -7.04
N LEU A 580 -14.55 15.13 -6.30
CA LEU A 580 -14.73 13.70 -6.62
C LEU A 580 -15.48 13.50 -7.94
N ASP A 581 -16.54 14.26 -8.20
CA ASP A 581 -17.27 14.21 -9.46
C ASP A 581 -16.36 14.53 -10.66
N LEU A 582 -15.51 15.55 -10.55
CA LEU A 582 -14.54 15.92 -11.58
C LEU A 582 -13.43 14.87 -11.81
N GLN A 583 -13.28 13.95 -10.87
CA GLN A 583 -12.22 12.92 -10.85
C GLN A 583 -12.78 11.49 -10.93
N ASP A 584 -14.02 11.33 -11.40
CA ASP A 584 -14.68 10.03 -11.56
C ASP A 584 -14.71 9.19 -10.27
N GLY A 585 -14.85 9.86 -9.12
CA GLY A 585 -14.90 9.24 -7.80
C GLY A 585 -13.54 8.81 -7.21
N HIS A 586 -12.44 8.98 -7.94
CA HIS A 586 -11.10 8.56 -7.53
C HIS A 586 -10.18 9.78 -7.36
N PRO A 587 -9.92 10.20 -6.12
CA PRO A 587 -9.06 11.35 -5.89
C PRO A 587 -7.64 11.04 -6.38
N ARG A 588 -7.08 11.99 -7.08
CA ARG A 588 -5.75 11.94 -7.72
C ARG A 588 -4.65 12.31 -6.78
N ASP A 589 -4.94 13.25 -5.90
CA ASP A 589 -4.11 13.65 -4.79
C ASP A 589 -4.92 13.68 -3.51
N ASP A 590 -4.23 13.65 -2.37
CA ASP A 590 -4.92 13.76 -1.09
C ASP A 590 -5.72 15.07 -1.07
N ILE A 591 -6.88 15.06 -0.47
CA ILE A 591 -7.75 16.23 -0.31
C ILE A 591 -7.75 16.60 1.16
N ALA A 592 -7.23 17.78 1.50
CA ALA A 592 -7.48 18.38 2.79
C ALA A 592 -8.24 19.71 2.62
N LEU A 593 -9.31 19.85 3.37
CA LEU A 593 -10.15 21.02 3.43
C LEU A 593 -10.32 21.43 4.89
N VAL A 594 -10.11 22.69 5.20
CA VAL A 594 -10.43 23.28 6.50
C VAL A 594 -11.26 24.54 6.27
N ALA A 595 -12.51 24.52 6.71
CA ALA A 595 -13.39 25.67 6.67
C ALA A 595 -13.51 26.26 8.07
N VAL A 596 -13.34 27.59 8.15
CA VAL A 596 -13.52 28.39 9.35
C VAL A 596 -14.59 29.43 9.05
N ARG A 597 -15.76 29.32 9.67
CA ARG A 597 -16.87 30.28 9.52
C ARG A 597 -17.04 31.07 10.81
N ALA A 598 -17.11 32.37 10.73
CA ALA A 598 -17.46 33.20 11.86
C ALA A 598 -18.97 33.18 12.08
N THR A 599 -19.40 32.72 13.28
CA THR A 599 -20.80 32.79 13.69
C THR A 599 -21.14 34.21 14.18
N GLY A 600 -22.34 34.69 13.89
CA GLY A 600 -22.83 35.94 14.46
C GLY A 600 -23.34 35.76 15.90
N GLU A 601 -23.41 36.84 16.67
CA GLU A 601 -24.12 36.81 17.98
C GLU A 601 -25.56 36.34 17.77
N GLY A 602 -25.87 35.09 18.18
CA GLY A 602 -27.24 34.53 18.14
C GLY A 602 -27.39 33.16 17.46
N GLU A 603 -26.32 32.56 16.89
CA GLU A 603 -26.40 31.21 16.31
C GLU A 603 -26.01 30.06 17.30
N ASP A 604 -25.56 30.39 18.51
CA ASP A 604 -25.29 29.43 19.60
C ASP A 604 -26.54 29.28 20.51
N ALA A 605 -27.58 28.59 20.03
CA ALA A 605 -28.72 28.18 20.86
C ALA A 605 -29.17 26.74 20.48
#